data_6fa7c9568739eece96b07145317b8110
#
_entry.id   6fa7c9568739eece96b07145317b8110
#
_cell.length_a   1.000
_cell.length_b   1.000
_cell.length_c   1.000
_cell.angle_alpha   90.00
_cell.angle_beta   90.00
_cell.angle_gamma   90.00
#
_symmetry.space_group_name_H-M   'P 1'
#
loop_
_entity.id
_entity.type
_entity.pdbx_description
1 polymer ?
#
loop_
_entity_poly.entity_id
_entity_poly.type
_entity_poly.pdbx_seq_one_letter_code
_entity_poly.pdbx_strand_id
1 'polypeptide(L)'
;MSIASICVLVSCLVLTGAAELISVNIEKEVDSVGKTNETTVYIKDGASDLEAVYIGKNLEKLDNITSVRFYPKEDAINEFKDSLPEAVFENVNGDNNPLPDAYIIAMDDLSKYDQTIDAILKVDGVDSINNRSELARKLTDISRSEERRVGKE
;
A
#
# COMPACT_ATOMS: atom_id res chain seq x y z
N MET A 1 9.22 39.07 -38.29
CA MET A 1 9.12 37.67 -37.88
C MET A 1 8.27 36.95 -38.87
N SER A 2 8.74 35.81 -39.42
CA SER A 2 7.98 35.04 -40.39
C SER A 2 6.91 34.21 -39.69
N ILE A 3 5.72 34.10 -40.26
CA ILE A 3 4.61 33.24 -39.75
C ILE A 3 5.10 31.80 -39.54
N ALA A 4 5.98 31.33 -40.42
CA ALA A 4 6.63 30.01 -40.29
C ALA A 4 7.39 29.83 -38.98
N SER A 5 8.14 30.86 -38.52
CA SER A 5 8.87 30.80 -37.25
C SER A 5 7.95 30.71 -36.04
N ILE A 6 6.81 31.42 -36.08
CA ILE A 6 5.81 31.35 -35.01
C ILE A 6 5.17 29.95 -34.95
N CYS A 7 4.83 29.38 -36.11
CA CYS A 7 4.26 28.01 -36.18
C CYS A 7 5.23 26.95 -35.61
N VAL A 8 6.52 27.07 -35.91
CA VAL A 8 7.52 26.14 -35.36
C VAL A 8 7.62 26.27 -33.83
N LEU A 9 7.67 27.49 -33.31
CA LEU A 9 7.73 27.73 -31.87
C LEU A 9 6.49 27.18 -31.14
N VAL A 10 5.32 27.43 -31.66
CA VAL A 10 4.07 26.90 -31.08
C VAL A 10 4.05 25.38 -31.10
N SER A 11 4.48 24.76 -32.21
CA SER A 11 4.56 23.30 -32.32
C SER A 11 5.54 22.70 -31.31
N CYS A 12 6.69 23.32 -31.13
CA CYS A 12 7.67 22.88 -30.11
C CYS A 12 7.12 22.99 -28.70
N LEU A 13 6.42 24.09 -28.37
CA LEU A 13 5.82 24.28 -27.05
C LEU A 13 4.69 23.23 -26.77
N VAL A 14 3.87 22.94 -27.77
CA VAL A 14 2.81 21.93 -27.66
C VAL A 14 3.40 20.55 -27.44
N LEU A 15 4.44 20.18 -28.22
CA LEU A 15 5.11 18.89 -28.06
C LEU A 15 5.78 18.75 -26.70
N THR A 16 6.49 19.78 -26.25
CA THR A 16 7.12 19.77 -24.92
C THR A 16 6.09 19.68 -23.82
N GLY A 17 5.04 20.49 -23.88
CA GLY A 17 3.96 20.45 -22.89
C GLY A 17 3.22 19.10 -22.86
N ALA A 18 3.00 18.47 -24.01
CA ALA A 18 2.40 17.14 -24.09
C ALA A 18 3.33 16.09 -23.47
N ALA A 19 4.64 16.14 -23.72
CA ALA A 19 5.62 15.24 -23.13
C ALA A 19 5.67 15.34 -21.61
N GLU A 20 5.67 16.56 -21.06
CA GLU A 20 5.62 16.83 -19.62
C GLU A 20 4.35 16.26 -18.98
N LEU A 21 3.17 16.50 -19.60
CA LEU A 21 1.91 15.97 -19.10
C LEU A 21 1.87 14.45 -19.07
N ILE A 22 2.45 13.80 -20.08
CA ILE A 22 2.55 12.33 -20.14
C ILE A 22 3.48 11.83 -19.03
N SER A 23 4.64 12.44 -18.83
CA SER A 23 5.60 12.06 -17.76
C SER A 23 4.96 12.12 -16.38
N VAL A 24 4.31 13.23 -16.03
CA VAL A 24 3.66 13.42 -14.72
C VAL A 24 2.50 12.44 -14.51
N ASN A 25 1.77 12.08 -15.56
CA ASN A 25 0.69 11.10 -15.45
C ASN A 25 1.23 9.67 -15.29
N ILE A 26 2.32 9.32 -15.98
CA ILE A 26 2.97 8.00 -15.82
C ILE A 26 3.50 7.83 -14.40
N GLU A 27 4.15 8.83 -13.82
CA GLU A 27 4.62 8.76 -12.43
C GLU A 27 3.47 8.48 -11.46
N LYS A 28 2.34 9.16 -11.60
CA LYS A 28 1.14 8.92 -10.76
C LYS A 28 0.53 7.54 -10.96
N GLU A 29 0.50 7.03 -12.17
CA GLU A 29 0.00 5.68 -12.47
C GLU A 29 0.93 4.61 -11.92
N VAL A 30 2.25 4.77 -12.02
CA VAL A 30 3.25 3.85 -11.45
C VAL A 30 3.13 3.81 -9.92
N ASP A 31 2.98 4.96 -9.26
CA ASP A 31 2.73 5.02 -7.81
C ASP A 31 1.40 4.36 -7.41
N SER A 32 0.37 4.51 -8.23
CA SER A 32 -0.93 3.88 -7.99
C SER A 32 -0.86 2.36 -8.14
N VAL A 33 -0.17 1.86 -9.14
CA VAL A 33 0.03 0.41 -9.36
C VAL A 33 0.89 -0.19 -8.25
N GLY A 34 1.94 0.50 -7.80
CA GLY A 34 2.77 0.09 -6.67
C GLY A 34 1.93 -0.10 -5.39
N LYS A 35 1.07 0.86 -5.07
CA LYS A 35 0.16 0.78 -3.90
C LYS A 35 -0.88 -0.34 -4.00
N THR A 36 -1.23 -0.78 -5.20
CA THR A 36 -2.19 -1.89 -5.40
C THR A 36 -1.57 -3.24 -5.05
N ASN A 37 -0.23 -3.36 -5.16
CA ASN A 37 0.52 -4.56 -4.86
C ASN A 37 1.12 -4.57 -3.43
N GLU A 38 0.85 -3.53 -2.65
CA GLU A 38 1.32 -3.43 -1.27
C GLU A 38 0.41 -4.21 -0.31
N THR A 39 1.04 -4.92 0.59
CA THR A 39 0.41 -5.67 1.67
C THR A 39 1.02 -5.24 2.99
N THR A 40 0.19 -5.00 3.99
CA THR A 40 0.65 -4.66 5.34
C THR A 40 0.73 -5.92 6.18
N VAL A 41 1.91 -6.17 6.74
CA VAL A 41 2.22 -7.29 7.63
C VAL A 41 2.42 -6.74 9.03
N TYR A 42 1.56 -7.10 9.94
CA TYR A 42 1.66 -6.71 11.35
C TYR A 42 2.60 -7.65 12.09
N ILE A 43 3.46 -7.08 12.93
CA ILE A 43 4.34 -7.84 13.81
C ILE A 43 3.72 -7.96 15.20
N LYS A 44 4.13 -8.97 15.95
CA LYS A 44 3.65 -9.22 17.30
C LYS A 44 3.92 -8.01 18.20
N ASP A 45 2.90 -7.65 18.97
CA ASP A 45 3.01 -6.55 19.93
C ASP A 45 4.10 -6.84 20.97
N GLY A 46 4.88 -5.81 21.31
CA GLY A 46 6.00 -5.93 22.24
C GLY A 46 7.30 -6.50 21.63
N ALA A 47 7.38 -6.66 20.31
CA ALA A 47 8.64 -6.97 19.65
C ALA A 47 9.67 -5.86 19.91
N SER A 48 10.89 -6.24 20.27
CA SER A 48 12.01 -5.31 20.41
C SER A 48 12.48 -4.80 19.04
N ASP A 49 13.17 -3.66 19.01
CA ASP A 49 13.75 -3.11 17.76
C ASP A 49 14.65 -4.14 17.04
N LEU A 50 15.38 -4.97 17.79
CA LEU A 50 16.22 -6.01 17.20
C LEU A 50 15.39 -7.12 16.57
N GLU A 51 14.29 -7.52 17.19
CA GLU A 51 13.36 -8.50 16.63
C GLU A 51 12.67 -7.96 15.39
N ALA A 52 12.23 -6.71 15.41
CA ALA A 52 11.67 -6.04 14.24
C ALA A 52 12.65 -6.06 13.06
N VAL A 53 13.91 -5.65 13.27
CA VAL A 53 14.95 -5.69 12.23
C VAL A 53 15.19 -7.13 11.72
N TYR A 54 15.15 -8.13 12.60
CA TYR A 54 15.32 -9.53 12.21
C TYR A 54 14.15 -10.03 11.36
N ILE A 55 12.94 -9.68 11.73
CA ILE A 55 11.73 -9.99 10.96
C ILE A 55 11.83 -9.35 9.55
N GLY A 56 12.17 -8.06 9.47
CA GLY A 56 12.34 -7.35 8.19
C GLY A 56 13.33 -8.06 7.27
N LYS A 57 14.51 -8.45 7.79
CA LYS A 57 15.52 -9.19 7.03
C LYS A 57 15.05 -10.57 6.56
N ASN A 58 14.19 -11.23 7.32
CA ASN A 58 13.65 -12.53 6.92
C ASN A 58 12.56 -12.36 5.84
N LEU A 59 11.75 -11.29 5.93
CA LEU A 59 10.79 -10.94 4.90
C LEU A 59 11.48 -10.59 3.57
N GLU A 60 12.58 -9.84 3.59
CA GLU A 60 13.37 -9.51 2.39
C GLU A 60 13.95 -10.73 1.66
N LYS A 61 14.15 -11.85 2.36
CA LYS A 61 14.69 -13.09 1.77
C LYS A 61 13.64 -13.95 1.09
N LEU A 62 12.36 -13.64 1.26
CA LEU A 62 11.30 -14.43 0.65
C LEU A 62 11.23 -14.15 -0.85
N ASP A 63 10.98 -15.21 -1.61
CA ASP A 63 10.74 -15.10 -3.05
C ASP A 63 9.49 -14.24 -3.32
N ASN A 64 9.49 -13.53 -4.45
CA ASN A 64 8.40 -12.67 -4.89
C ASN A 64 8.21 -11.37 -4.07
N ILE A 65 9.13 -11.01 -3.19
CA ILE A 65 9.12 -9.74 -2.47
C ILE A 65 10.09 -8.77 -3.13
N THR A 66 9.58 -7.61 -3.55
CA THR A 66 10.36 -6.56 -4.24
C THR A 66 10.85 -5.50 -3.26
N SER A 67 10.05 -5.17 -2.26
CA SER A 67 10.44 -4.22 -1.23
C SER A 67 9.80 -4.54 0.11
N VAL A 68 10.52 -4.24 1.18
CA VAL A 68 10.07 -4.34 2.57
C VAL A 68 10.38 -3.02 3.25
N ARG A 69 9.35 -2.34 3.75
CA ARG A 69 9.47 -1.04 4.41
C ARG A 69 8.86 -1.12 5.80
N PHE A 70 9.64 -0.80 6.81
CA PHE A 70 9.13 -0.69 8.17
C PHE A 70 8.15 0.48 8.29
N TYR A 71 7.04 0.25 8.94
CA TYR A 71 5.99 1.22 9.17
C TYR A 71 5.63 1.25 10.67
N PRO A 72 6.25 2.16 11.43
CA PRO A 72 6.07 2.25 12.87
C PRO A 72 4.62 2.64 13.23
N LYS A 73 4.17 2.15 14.37
CA LYS A 73 2.83 2.48 14.91
C LYS A 73 2.59 3.98 15.12
N GLU A 74 3.66 4.74 15.33
CA GLU A 74 3.63 6.20 15.45
C GLU A 74 3.21 6.86 14.12
N ASP A 75 3.72 6.36 13.00
CA ASP A 75 3.33 6.87 11.68
C ASP A 75 1.89 6.44 11.35
N ALA A 76 1.54 5.20 11.70
CA ALA A 76 0.19 4.69 11.51
C ALA A 76 -0.88 5.53 12.24
N ILE A 77 -0.67 5.87 13.51
CA ILE A 77 -1.63 6.70 14.27
C ILE A 77 -1.69 8.14 13.77
N ASN A 78 -0.56 8.69 13.28
CA ASN A 78 -0.51 10.04 12.73
C ASN A 78 -1.35 10.21 11.46
N GLU A 79 -1.54 9.16 10.66
CA GLU A 79 -2.44 9.21 9.50
C GLU A 79 -3.91 9.43 9.90
N PHE A 80 -4.29 9.07 11.12
CA PHE A 80 -5.64 9.28 11.65
C PHE A 80 -5.83 10.62 12.36
N LYS A 81 -4.79 11.43 12.48
CA LYS A 81 -4.82 12.69 13.23
C LYS A 81 -5.95 13.61 12.77
N ASP A 82 -6.14 13.77 11.48
CA ASP A 82 -7.17 14.66 10.91
C ASP A 82 -8.58 14.01 10.92
N SER A 83 -8.65 12.70 11.17
CA SER A 83 -9.90 11.93 11.18
C SER A 83 -10.45 11.68 12.58
N LEU A 84 -9.61 11.85 13.61
CA LEU A 84 -9.99 11.64 15.02
C LEU A 84 -10.20 12.98 15.74
N PRO A 85 -11.17 13.07 16.66
CA PRO A 85 -11.25 14.21 17.59
C PRO A 85 -9.93 14.35 18.37
N GLU A 86 -9.46 15.60 18.58
CA GLU A 86 -8.18 15.90 19.22
C GLU A 86 -8.04 15.22 20.60
N ALA A 87 -9.07 15.21 21.41
CA ALA A 87 -9.08 14.54 22.71
C ALA A 87 -8.91 13.01 22.61
N VAL A 88 -9.38 12.38 21.54
CA VAL A 88 -9.20 10.94 21.28
C VAL A 88 -7.78 10.70 20.82
N PHE A 89 -7.27 11.50 19.87
CA PHE A 89 -5.91 11.39 19.36
C PHE A 89 -4.86 11.54 20.46
N GLU A 90 -5.00 12.51 21.36
CA GLU A 90 -4.10 12.69 22.50
C GLU A 90 -4.07 11.48 23.44
N ASN A 91 -5.19 10.80 23.63
CA ASN A 91 -5.28 9.62 24.49
C ASN A 91 -4.68 8.34 23.87
N VAL A 92 -4.67 8.24 22.56
CA VAL A 92 -4.17 7.03 21.83
C VAL A 92 -2.79 7.24 21.20
N ASN A 93 -2.18 8.40 21.38
CA ASN A 93 -0.84 8.71 20.88
C ASN A 93 0.23 8.32 21.92
N GLY A 94 1.45 8.08 21.46
CA GLY A 94 2.58 7.70 22.31
C GLY A 94 2.44 6.30 22.90
N ASP A 95 2.69 6.17 24.21
CA ASP A 95 2.72 4.86 24.92
C ASP A 95 1.36 4.13 24.93
N ASN A 96 0.26 4.87 24.73
CA ASN A 96 -1.10 4.32 24.68
C ASN A 96 -1.56 3.98 23.25
N ASN A 97 -0.67 3.99 22.28
CA ASN A 97 -0.99 3.66 20.89
C ASN A 97 -1.38 2.16 20.77
N PRO A 98 -2.64 1.86 20.42
CA PRO A 98 -3.10 0.48 20.31
C PRO A 98 -2.71 -0.21 19.01
N LEU A 99 -2.08 0.52 18.08
CA LEU A 99 -1.68 -0.04 16.79
C LEU A 99 -0.37 -0.81 16.94
N PRO A 100 -0.23 -1.96 16.27
CA PRO A 100 1.05 -2.66 16.19
C PRO A 100 1.97 -2.02 15.17
N ASP A 101 3.27 -2.26 15.31
CA ASP A 101 4.22 -2.00 14.25
C ASP A 101 3.96 -2.92 13.06
N ALA A 102 4.33 -2.45 11.87
CA ALA A 102 4.05 -3.18 10.65
C ALA A 102 5.20 -3.09 9.64
N TYR A 103 5.14 -3.95 8.65
CA TYR A 103 5.92 -3.86 7.41
C TYR A 103 4.97 -3.70 6.23
N ILE A 104 5.28 -2.75 5.37
CA ILE A 104 4.63 -2.61 4.06
C ILE A 104 5.50 -3.34 3.06
N ILE A 105 4.92 -4.36 2.43
CA ILE A 105 5.61 -5.26 1.51
C ILE A 105 5.00 -5.10 0.13
N ALA A 106 5.85 -4.90 -0.88
CA ALA A 106 5.46 -4.97 -2.28
C ALA A 106 5.87 -6.30 -2.89
N MET A 107 5.00 -6.87 -3.72
CA MET A 107 5.20 -8.13 -4.42
C MET A 107 5.40 -7.90 -5.92
N ASP A 108 6.26 -8.71 -6.55
CA ASP A 108 6.54 -8.66 -7.99
C ASP A 108 5.39 -9.28 -8.80
N ASP A 109 4.99 -10.49 -8.45
CA ASP A 109 4.00 -11.29 -9.17
C ASP A 109 2.78 -11.63 -8.31
N LEU A 110 1.66 -10.99 -8.60
CA LEU A 110 0.40 -11.22 -7.88
C LEU A 110 -0.22 -12.60 -8.14
N SER A 111 0.20 -13.31 -9.19
CA SER A 111 -0.25 -14.69 -9.42
C SER A 111 0.24 -15.65 -8.33
N LYS A 112 1.35 -15.30 -7.67
CA LYS A 112 1.94 -16.05 -6.55
C LYS A 112 1.51 -15.52 -5.17
N TYR A 113 0.52 -14.62 -5.16
CA TYR A 113 0.10 -13.92 -3.95
C TYR A 113 -0.15 -14.87 -2.78
N ASP A 114 -1.00 -15.88 -2.95
CA ASP A 114 -1.40 -16.80 -1.87
C ASP A 114 -0.18 -17.59 -1.32
N GLN A 115 0.75 -18.00 -2.20
CA GLN A 115 1.98 -18.68 -1.79
C GLN A 115 2.91 -17.76 -1.00
N THR A 116 3.00 -16.50 -1.41
CA THR A 116 3.81 -15.48 -0.74
C THR A 116 3.24 -15.15 0.64
N ILE A 117 1.92 -15.01 0.76
CA ILE A 117 1.23 -14.81 2.04
C ILE A 117 1.48 -15.98 2.99
N ASP A 118 1.37 -17.22 2.52
CA ASP A 118 1.65 -18.41 3.31
C ASP A 118 3.12 -18.47 3.80
N ALA A 119 4.05 -17.98 2.99
CA ALA A 119 5.45 -17.87 3.37
C ALA A 119 5.69 -16.78 4.41
N ILE A 120 5.06 -15.61 4.27
CA ILE A 120 5.14 -14.49 5.22
C ILE A 120 4.58 -14.90 6.58
N LEU A 121 3.44 -15.58 6.64
CA LEU A 121 2.82 -16.05 7.89
C LEU A 121 3.65 -17.07 8.66
N LYS A 122 4.61 -17.73 8.00
CA LYS A 122 5.55 -18.66 8.63
C LYS A 122 6.77 -17.98 9.23
N VAL A 123 6.98 -16.69 8.95
CA VAL A 123 8.08 -15.93 9.54
C VAL A 123 7.77 -15.70 11.02
N ASP A 124 8.68 -16.13 11.89
CA ASP A 124 8.51 -15.93 13.33
C ASP A 124 8.50 -14.43 13.67
N GLY A 125 7.55 -14.02 14.49
CA GLY A 125 7.32 -12.62 14.85
C GLY A 125 6.25 -11.91 14.03
N VAL A 126 5.77 -12.50 12.94
CA VAL A 126 4.58 -12.02 12.22
C VAL A 126 3.34 -12.41 13.01
N ASP A 127 2.41 -11.45 13.20
CA ASP A 127 1.13 -11.68 13.85
C ASP A 127 0.02 -11.91 12.83
N SER A 128 -0.16 -10.96 11.95
CA SER A 128 -1.26 -10.98 10.97
C SER A 128 -0.90 -10.18 9.72
N ILE A 129 -1.71 -10.34 8.68
CA ILE A 129 -1.55 -9.64 7.41
C ILE A 129 -2.86 -8.92 7.09
N ASN A 130 -2.77 -7.63 6.81
CA ASN A 130 -3.90 -6.86 6.29
C ASN A 130 -3.78 -6.73 4.78
N ASN A 131 -4.69 -7.36 4.09
CA ASN A 131 -4.75 -7.32 2.64
C ASN A 131 -6.00 -6.57 2.17
N ARG A 132 -5.79 -5.39 1.58
CA ARG A 132 -6.88 -4.62 0.97
C ARG A 132 -7.59 -5.41 -0.14
N SER A 133 -6.89 -6.29 -0.84
CA SER A 133 -7.47 -7.11 -1.90
C SER A 133 -8.35 -8.25 -1.33
N GLU A 134 -8.06 -8.76 -0.15
CA GLU A 134 -8.92 -9.73 0.54
C GLU A 134 -10.23 -9.08 1.00
N LEU A 135 -10.17 -7.86 1.52
CA LEU A 135 -11.36 -7.06 1.81
C LEU A 135 -12.20 -6.81 0.56
N ALA A 136 -11.57 -6.45 -0.55
CA ALA A 136 -12.27 -6.26 -1.83
C ALA A 136 -12.89 -7.56 -2.35
N ARG A 137 -12.20 -8.71 -2.24
CA ARG A 137 -12.75 -10.03 -2.58
C ARG A 137 -13.93 -10.41 -1.68
N LYS A 138 -13.80 -10.25 -0.37
CA LYS A 138 -14.89 -10.50 0.59
C LYS A 138 -16.12 -9.63 0.30
N LEU A 139 -15.93 -8.36 -0.01
CA LEU A 139 -17.01 -7.46 -0.41
C LEU A 139 -17.66 -7.88 -1.72
N THR A 140 -16.88 -8.31 -2.70
CA THR A 140 -17.37 -8.81 -4.00
C THR A 140 -18.16 -10.11 -3.82
N ASP A 141 -17.70 -11.02 -2.97
CA ASP A 141 -18.39 -12.29 -2.69
C ASP A 141 -19.69 -12.07 -1.92
N ILE A 142 -19.73 -11.12 -0.98
CA ILE A 142 -20.95 -10.71 -0.28
C ILE A 142 -21.97 -10.13 -1.27
N SER A 143 -21.55 -9.19 -2.12
CA SER A 143 -22.42 -8.59 -3.15
C SER A 143 -22.99 -9.65 -4.09
N ARG A 144 -22.16 -10.58 -4.55
CA ARG A 144 -22.59 -11.69 -5.43
C ARG A 144 -23.51 -12.67 -4.74
N SER A 145 -23.38 -12.84 -3.43
CA SER A 145 -24.27 -13.72 -2.63
C SER A 145 -25.64 -13.09 -2.42
N GLU A 146 -25.73 -11.77 -2.30
CA GLU A 146 -26.99 -11.03 -2.18
C GLU A 146 -27.75 -11.00 -3.50
N GLU A 147 -27.09 -10.76 -4.64
CA GLU A 147 -27.73 -10.84 -5.97
C GLU A 147 -28.35 -12.21 -6.24
N ARG A 148 -27.73 -13.30 -5.77
CA ARG A 148 -28.31 -14.64 -5.90
C ARG A 148 -29.52 -14.90 -5.01
N ARG A 149 -29.69 -14.14 -3.93
CA ARG A 149 -30.86 -14.24 -3.04
C ARG A 149 -32.04 -13.46 -3.61
N VAL A 150 -31.80 -12.27 -4.15
CA VAL A 150 -32.86 -11.40 -4.73
C VAL A 150 -33.41 -11.96 -6.05
N GLY A 151 -32.62 -12.72 -6.81
CA GLY A 151 -33.06 -13.32 -8.08
C GLY A 151 -33.86 -14.63 -7.95
N LYS A 152 -34.27 -15.04 -6.74
CA LYS A 152 -35.07 -16.26 -6.46
C LYS A 152 -36.46 -16.01 -5.87
N GLU A 153 -36.85 -14.74 -5.75
CA GLU A 153 -38.24 -14.34 -5.52
C GLU A 153 -38.84 -13.85 -6.87
#